data_4e427c0ab471f235cefcf55dc837a6c1
#
_entry.id   4e427c0ab471f235cefcf55dc837a6c1
#
_cell.length_a   1.000
_cell.length_b   1.000
_cell.length_c   1.000
_cell.angle_alpha   90.00
_cell.angle_beta   90.00
_cell.angle_gamma   90.00
#
_symmetry.space_group_name_H-M   'P 1'
#
loop_
_entity.id
_entity.type
_entity.pdbx_description
1 polymer ?
#
loop_
_entity_poly.entity_id
_entity_poly.type
_entity_poly.pdbx_seq_one_letter_code
_entity_poly.pdbx_strand_id
1 'polypeptide(L)'
;MANTKFDAKSFNPEAFGLYIENVPNLKRNELIKSRALKGNQQIRNMFSNQTGSYYGRIPMYGNLGGAPVNYDGSTNITSTSTTTFEKGVVVFGRAKAWTEKDFSYDITSGVDFMSNVAKQVSEYWEAIDQDVLLSILKGIFSMTGANNLNFVNGHTYDVTGLSGNDSQGNPNNMVGPTTLNKAIQQAAGQNKGKFTIAIMHSEVATNLENLNLLKYLTYTDSNGIQRDLSLATWNGRSVIIDDSMPVTEVDAVYTKTSDVAIDSTKTYYTKEGNTYTAVETPDVDDIGDYYEMTAEAYSAYTTYVLGDGAFDYEDIGAKVPYEMNRDPKTNGGEDTLYTRQRKCLSPMGISFEIPNGMGMSPTNSHFENGGNWTLVHDAGVGAARVYFDHKAIPIARIISRG
;
A
#
# COMPACT_ATOMS: atom_id res chain seq x y z
N MET A 1 45.95 17.46 -8.04
CA MET A 1 44.81 16.58 -7.80
C MET A 1 43.85 16.81 -8.94
N ALA A 2 43.53 15.76 -9.69
CA ALA A 2 42.63 15.87 -10.83
C ALA A 2 41.23 16.22 -10.29
N ASN A 3 40.75 17.41 -10.60
CA ASN A 3 39.32 17.73 -10.41
C ASN A 3 38.53 16.85 -11.36
N THR A 4 37.94 15.78 -10.87
CA THR A 4 36.98 14.97 -11.62
C THR A 4 35.70 15.77 -11.72
N LYS A 5 35.60 16.63 -12.74
CA LYS A 5 34.32 17.25 -13.12
C LYS A 5 33.40 16.15 -13.61
N PHE A 6 32.17 16.17 -13.13
CA PHE A 6 31.11 15.35 -13.70
C PHE A 6 30.83 15.88 -15.10
N ASP A 7 31.22 15.13 -16.13
CA ASP A 7 31.07 15.48 -17.51
C ASP A 7 30.18 14.45 -18.22
N ALA A 8 29.22 14.91 -19.01
CA ALA A 8 28.34 14.04 -19.80
C ALA A 8 29.11 13.07 -20.71
N LYS A 9 30.32 13.45 -21.15
CA LYS A 9 31.21 12.60 -21.98
C LYS A 9 31.84 11.47 -21.20
N SER A 10 32.05 11.62 -19.89
CA SER A 10 32.64 10.60 -19.01
C SER A 10 31.60 9.82 -18.19
N PHE A 11 30.32 10.17 -18.35
CA PHE A 11 29.23 9.48 -17.66
C PHE A 11 29.08 8.05 -18.15
N ASN A 12 29.25 7.10 -17.25
CA ASN A 12 28.99 5.69 -17.51
C ASN A 12 27.65 5.29 -16.89
N PRO A 13 26.58 5.09 -17.71
CA PRO A 13 25.25 4.74 -17.23
C PRO A 13 25.21 3.41 -16.47
N GLU A 14 26.06 2.44 -16.86
CA GLU A 14 26.11 1.11 -16.21
C GLU A 14 26.72 1.21 -14.81
N ALA A 15 27.83 1.95 -14.68
CA ALA A 15 28.48 2.19 -13.38
C ALA A 15 27.57 2.97 -12.44
N PHE A 16 26.84 3.98 -12.94
CA PHE A 16 25.88 4.76 -12.16
C PHE A 16 24.68 3.90 -11.73
N GLY A 17 24.18 3.03 -12.60
CA GLY A 17 23.13 2.08 -12.28
C GLY A 17 23.54 1.13 -11.16
N LEU A 18 24.73 0.53 -11.25
CA LEU A 18 25.27 -0.31 -10.18
C LEU A 18 25.45 0.44 -8.86
N TYR A 19 25.80 1.72 -8.93
CA TYR A 19 25.96 2.56 -7.73
C TYR A 19 24.62 2.78 -7.03
N ILE A 20 23.55 3.06 -7.78
CA ILE A 20 22.19 3.20 -7.26
C ILE A 20 21.67 1.89 -6.66
N GLU A 21 21.92 0.75 -7.32
CA GLU A 21 21.50 -0.57 -6.83
C GLU A 21 22.17 -0.96 -5.51
N ASN A 22 23.38 -0.47 -5.26
CA ASN A 22 24.12 -0.73 -4.02
C ASN A 22 23.69 0.15 -2.85
N VAL A 23 22.86 1.19 -3.06
CA VAL A 23 22.32 2.00 -1.96
C VAL A 23 21.28 1.17 -1.19
N PRO A 24 21.43 0.98 0.15
CA PRO A 24 20.52 0.17 0.93
C PRO A 24 19.12 0.78 0.95
N ASN A 25 18.13 0.00 0.52
CA ASN A 25 16.73 0.34 0.61
C ASN A 25 16.08 -0.52 1.70
N LEU A 26 15.87 0.05 2.88
CA LEU A 26 15.38 -0.68 4.04
C LEU A 26 13.95 -1.19 3.82
N LYS A 27 13.05 -0.34 3.35
CA LYS A 27 11.63 -0.69 3.17
C LYS A 27 11.44 -1.77 2.12
N ARG A 28 12.06 -1.61 0.95
CA ARG A 28 12.03 -2.62 -0.13
C ARG A 28 12.65 -3.93 0.33
N ASN A 29 13.79 -3.88 1.02
CA ASN A 29 14.48 -5.07 1.50
C ASN A 29 13.62 -5.85 2.50
N GLU A 30 12.92 -5.19 3.40
CA GLU A 30 12.02 -5.85 4.35
C GLU A 30 10.79 -6.44 3.65
N LEU A 31 10.21 -5.77 2.65
CA LEU A 31 9.13 -6.32 1.83
C LEU A 31 9.57 -7.58 1.06
N ILE A 32 10.81 -7.60 0.55
CA ILE A 32 11.38 -8.77 -0.15
C ILE A 32 11.70 -9.88 0.84
N LYS A 33 12.36 -9.58 1.97
CA LYS A 33 12.70 -10.57 3.01
C LYS A 33 11.46 -11.22 3.63
N SER A 34 10.40 -10.45 3.83
CA SER A 34 9.11 -10.95 4.30
C SER A 34 8.36 -11.77 3.25
N ARG A 35 8.86 -11.83 2.02
CA ARG A 35 8.25 -12.43 0.83
C ARG A 35 6.91 -11.80 0.42
N ALA A 36 6.57 -10.63 0.94
CA ALA A 36 5.38 -9.89 0.50
C ALA A 36 5.50 -9.48 -0.98
N LEU A 37 6.71 -9.10 -1.41
CA LEU A 37 7.08 -8.93 -2.82
C LEU A 37 7.81 -10.18 -3.30
N LYS A 38 7.30 -10.84 -4.32
CA LYS A 38 7.85 -12.06 -4.89
C LYS A 38 8.09 -11.90 -6.39
N GLY A 39 9.28 -12.28 -6.85
CA GLY A 39 9.59 -12.30 -8.28
C GLY A 39 8.73 -13.33 -9.03
N ASN A 40 8.30 -12.99 -10.25
CA ASN A 40 7.53 -13.86 -11.11
C ASN A 40 8.15 -13.95 -12.51
N GLN A 41 8.81 -15.07 -12.77
CA GLN A 41 9.52 -15.31 -14.03
C GLN A 41 8.60 -15.27 -15.27
N GLN A 42 7.31 -15.57 -15.12
CA GLN A 42 6.34 -15.49 -16.23
C GLN A 42 6.13 -14.01 -16.64
N ILE A 43 6.00 -13.12 -15.67
CA ILE A 43 5.91 -11.66 -15.90
C ILE A 43 7.18 -11.16 -16.59
N ARG A 44 8.36 -11.54 -16.07
CA ARG A 44 9.64 -11.17 -16.66
C ARG A 44 9.75 -11.61 -18.11
N ASN A 45 9.44 -12.87 -18.41
CA ASN A 45 9.50 -13.40 -19.77
C ASN A 45 8.50 -12.72 -20.73
N MET A 46 7.30 -12.37 -20.22
CA MET A 46 6.25 -11.74 -21.02
C MET A 46 6.65 -10.34 -21.48
N PHE A 47 7.32 -9.56 -20.64
CA PHE A 47 7.63 -8.16 -20.89
C PHE A 47 9.09 -7.88 -21.24
N SER A 48 10.03 -8.83 -21.01
CA SER A 48 11.46 -8.63 -21.26
C SER A 48 11.82 -8.54 -22.75
N ASN A 49 11.07 -9.19 -23.61
CA ASN A 49 11.37 -9.29 -25.06
C ASN A 49 10.97 -8.04 -25.86
N GLN A 50 10.66 -6.93 -25.23
CA GLN A 50 10.26 -5.66 -25.87
C GLN A 50 9.20 -5.85 -26.97
N THR A 51 8.25 -6.74 -26.74
CA THR A 51 7.19 -7.08 -27.71
C THR A 51 6.15 -5.96 -27.91
N GLY A 52 6.40 -4.77 -27.32
CA GLY A 52 5.50 -3.61 -27.45
C GLY A 52 4.26 -3.68 -26.58
N SER A 53 4.04 -4.78 -25.85
CA SER A 53 2.94 -4.90 -24.92
C SER A 53 3.28 -4.30 -23.54
N TYR A 54 2.33 -3.57 -22.98
CA TYR A 54 2.38 -3.05 -21.61
C TYR A 54 1.39 -3.75 -20.69
N TYR A 55 0.55 -4.62 -21.25
CA TYR A 55 -0.45 -5.40 -20.54
C TYR A 55 -0.39 -6.85 -21.01
N GLY A 56 -0.58 -7.77 -20.09
CA GLY A 56 -0.62 -9.19 -20.39
C GLY A 56 -1.55 -9.93 -19.45
N ARG A 57 -1.93 -11.15 -19.83
CA ARG A 57 -2.72 -12.05 -18.99
C ARG A 57 -1.90 -13.28 -18.63
N ILE A 58 -1.91 -13.61 -17.34
CA ILE A 58 -1.19 -14.76 -16.79
C ILE A 58 -2.21 -15.79 -16.34
N PRO A 59 -2.07 -17.06 -16.75
CA PRO A 59 -2.94 -18.12 -16.27
C PRO A 59 -2.67 -18.40 -14.78
N MET A 60 -3.74 -18.53 -14.01
CA MET A 60 -3.72 -19.03 -12.64
C MET A 60 -4.57 -20.28 -12.54
N TYR A 61 -4.15 -21.21 -11.70
CA TYR A 61 -4.89 -22.43 -11.45
C TYR A 61 -5.63 -22.35 -10.12
N GLY A 62 -6.91 -22.73 -10.14
CA GLY A 62 -7.72 -22.87 -8.93
C GLY A 62 -7.37 -24.14 -8.17
N ASN A 63 -7.78 -24.20 -6.92
CA ASN A 63 -7.71 -25.43 -6.15
C ASN A 63 -8.68 -26.47 -6.71
N LEU A 64 -8.25 -27.74 -6.70
CA LEU A 64 -9.14 -28.84 -7.03
C LEU A 64 -10.25 -28.92 -5.97
N GLY A 65 -11.49 -28.82 -6.41
CA GLY A 65 -12.69 -28.96 -5.57
C GLY A 65 -13.49 -30.20 -5.92
N GLY A 66 -14.54 -30.45 -5.17
CA GLY A 66 -15.47 -31.56 -5.35
C GLY A 66 -15.45 -32.52 -4.16
N ALA A 67 -16.61 -33.14 -3.89
CA ALA A 67 -16.71 -34.17 -2.88
C ALA A 67 -16.20 -35.51 -3.45
N PRO A 68 -15.41 -36.28 -2.67
CA PRO A 68 -15.02 -37.62 -3.11
C PRO A 68 -16.26 -38.54 -3.18
N VAL A 69 -16.29 -39.42 -4.17
CA VAL A 69 -17.32 -40.48 -4.25
C VAL A 69 -16.90 -41.65 -3.41
N ASN A 70 -17.86 -42.34 -2.81
CA ASN A 70 -17.59 -43.58 -2.08
C ASN A 70 -17.05 -44.65 -3.03
N TYR A 71 -15.90 -45.23 -2.72
CA TYR A 71 -15.34 -46.35 -3.50
C TYR A 71 -15.89 -47.69 -2.99
N ASP A 72 -17.03 -48.09 -3.52
CA ASP A 72 -17.79 -49.29 -3.11
C ASP A 72 -17.88 -50.37 -4.17
N GLY A 73 -17.18 -50.18 -5.30
CA GLY A 73 -17.21 -51.11 -6.45
C GLY A 73 -18.46 -51.00 -7.32
N SER A 74 -19.44 -50.16 -6.97
CA SER A 74 -20.69 -49.94 -7.70
C SER A 74 -20.94 -48.50 -8.11
N THR A 75 -20.38 -47.54 -7.37
CA THR A 75 -20.56 -46.09 -7.62
C THR A 75 -19.56 -45.60 -8.66
N ASN A 76 -20.05 -44.93 -9.72
CA ASN A 76 -19.19 -44.35 -10.75
C ASN A 76 -18.40 -43.18 -10.21
N ILE A 77 -17.10 -43.15 -10.48
CA ILE A 77 -16.22 -42.03 -10.16
C ILE A 77 -16.53 -40.87 -11.11
N THR A 78 -16.96 -39.74 -10.56
CA THR A 78 -17.20 -38.51 -11.32
C THR A 78 -15.94 -37.67 -11.38
N SER A 79 -15.55 -37.21 -12.57
CA SER A 79 -14.43 -36.32 -12.76
C SER A 79 -14.88 -34.87 -12.66
N THR A 80 -14.11 -34.05 -11.96
CA THR A 80 -14.23 -32.58 -11.96
C THR A 80 -13.07 -31.97 -12.73
N SER A 81 -13.34 -30.94 -13.52
CA SER A 81 -12.29 -30.20 -14.24
C SER A 81 -11.59 -29.19 -13.30
N THR A 82 -10.31 -28.96 -13.58
CA THR A 82 -9.57 -27.84 -12.97
C THR A 82 -10.10 -26.49 -13.47
N THR A 83 -10.38 -25.57 -12.57
CA THR A 83 -10.73 -24.20 -12.95
C THR A 83 -9.44 -23.44 -13.28
N THR A 84 -9.37 -22.88 -14.48
CA THR A 84 -8.29 -21.97 -14.88
C THR A 84 -8.78 -20.54 -14.86
N PHE A 85 -7.99 -19.67 -14.31
CA PHE A 85 -8.25 -18.24 -14.21
C PHE A 85 -7.25 -17.45 -15.02
N GLU A 86 -7.60 -16.24 -15.44
CA GLU A 86 -6.70 -15.31 -16.10
C GLU A 86 -6.53 -14.05 -15.26
N LYS A 87 -5.29 -13.72 -14.92
CA LYS A 87 -4.92 -12.53 -14.16
C LYS A 87 -4.33 -11.50 -15.12
N GLY A 88 -4.96 -10.32 -15.23
CA GLY A 88 -4.43 -9.17 -15.94
C GLY A 88 -3.31 -8.51 -15.18
N VAL A 89 -2.17 -8.31 -15.83
CA VAL A 89 -1.00 -7.62 -15.28
C VAL A 89 -0.58 -6.48 -16.18
N VAL A 90 -0.16 -5.37 -15.59
CA VAL A 90 0.24 -4.15 -16.29
C VAL A 90 1.62 -3.68 -15.86
N VAL A 91 2.41 -3.23 -16.84
CA VAL A 91 3.71 -2.60 -16.61
C VAL A 91 3.51 -1.09 -16.52
N PHE A 92 4.06 -0.47 -15.50
CA PHE A 92 4.10 0.98 -15.38
C PHE A 92 5.52 1.51 -15.57
N GLY A 93 5.61 2.64 -16.25
CA GLY A 93 6.86 3.39 -16.43
C GLY A 93 6.82 4.68 -15.65
N ARG A 94 7.95 5.07 -15.07
CA ARG A 94 8.14 6.37 -14.43
C ARG A 94 9.48 6.95 -14.90
N ALA A 95 9.52 8.25 -15.10
CA ALA A 95 10.72 8.97 -15.50
C ALA A 95 10.84 10.29 -14.76
N LYS A 96 12.07 10.68 -14.45
CA LYS A 96 12.38 11.97 -13.84
C LYS A 96 13.74 12.46 -14.35
N ALA A 97 13.89 13.76 -14.46
CA ALA A 97 15.15 14.40 -14.78
C ALA A 97 15.51 15.43 -13.70
N TRP A 98 16.80 15.57 -13.46
CA TRP A 98 17.38 16.58 -12.57
C TRP A 98 18.44 17.34 -13.32
N THR A 99 18.46 18.66 -13.17
CA THR A 99 19.38 19.57 -13.85
C THR A 99 20.26 20.27 -12.83
N GLU A 100 21.55 20.32 -13.10
CA GLU A 100 22.53 21.09 -12.34
C GLU A 100 23.19 22.12 -13.25
N LYS A 101 23.43 23.32 -12.71
CA LYS A 101 24.10 24.42 -13.41
C LYS A 101 25.56 24.47 -13.01
N ASP A 102 26.45 24.74 -13.96
CA ASP A 102 27.89 24.87 -13.71
C ASP A 102 28.21 25.91 -12.61
N PHE A 103 27.45 27.00 -12.58
CA PHE A 103 27.61 28.05 -11.59
C PHE A 103 27.39 27.59 -10.14
N SER A 104 26.51 26.60 -9.92
CA SER A 104 26.29 26.04 -8.59
C SER A 104 27.52 25.26 -8.08
N TYR A 105 28.21 24.57 -8.97
CA TYR A 105 29.43 23.84 -8.65
C TYR A 105 30.59 24.78 -8.24
N ASP A 106 30.72 25.92 -8.92
CA ASP A 106 31.78 26.92 -8.65
C ASP A 106 31.62 27.54 -7.26
N ILE A 107 30.37 27.64 -6.76
CA ILE A 107 30.10 28.20 -5.40
C ILE A 107 30.31 27.16 -4.30
N THR A 108 30.03 25.88 -4.54
CA THR A 108 30.02 24.83 -3.50
C THR A 108 31.37 24.17 -3.24
N SER A 109 32.47 24.69 -3.81
CA SER A 109 33.85 24.21 -3.59
C SER A 109 34.10 22.72 -3.93
N GLY A 110 33.38 22.14 -4.88
CA GLY A 110 33.74 20.83 -5.46
C GLY A 110 33.43 19.62 -4.57
N VAL A 111 32.34 19.64 -3.83
CA VAL A 111 31.80 18.43 -3.18
C VAL A 111 31.44 17.40 -4.24
N ASP A 112 31.76 16.12 -3.99
CA ASP A 112 31.44 15.02 -4.92
C ASP A 112 29.91 14.89 -5.09
N PHE A 113 29.39 15.60 -6.08
CA PHE A 113 27.99 15.67 -6.43
C PHE A 113 27.44 14.27 -6.83
N MET A 114 28.25 13.46 -7.51
CA MET A 114 27.80 12.17 -8.03
C MET A 114 27.43 11.16 -6.96
N SER A 115 28.26 11.05 -5.92
CA SER A 115 27.94 10.17 -4.79
C SER A 115 26.66 10.58 -4.06
N ASN A 116 26.47 11.89 -3.93
CA ASN A 116 25.32 12.45 -3.25
C ASN A 116 24.04 12.33 -4.10
N VAL A 117 24.14 12.57 -5.41
CA VAL A 117 23.01 12.42 -6.35
C VAL A 117 22.56 10.97 -6.46
N ALA A 118 23.47 10.00 -6.53
CA ALA A 118 23.08 8.59 -6.62
C ALA A 118 22.24 8.17 -5.40
N LYS A 119 22.64 8.60 -4.19
CA LYS A 119 21.86 8.33 -2.97
C LYS A 119 20.48 8.99 -3.02
N GLN A 120 20.40 10.27 -3.37
CA GLN A 120 19.14 11.00 -3.45
C GLN A 120 18.21 10.43 -4.54
N VAL A 121 18.76 10.02 -5.69
CA VAL A 121 18.00 9.36 -6.76
C VAL A 121 17.43 8.02 -6.29
N SER A 122 18.22 7.22 -5.56
CA SER A 122 17.74 5.95 -5.00
C SER A 122 16.60 6.18 -4.00
N GLU A 123 16.77 7.11 -3.06
CA GLU A 123 15.73 7.48 -2.08
C GLU A 123 14.45 8.00 -2.77
N TYR A 124 14.59 8.82 -3.82
CA TYR A 124 13.46 9.31 -4.61
C TYR A 124 12.68 8.16 -5.27
N TRP A 125 13.37 7.22 -5.91
CA TRP A 125 12.71 6.10 -6.57
C TRP A 125 12.08 5.12 -5.57
N GLU A 126 12.65 5.00 -4.38
CA GLU A 126 12.05 4.24 -3.28
C GLU A 126 10.69 4.84 -2.87
N ALA A 127 10.64 6.15 -2.68
CA ALA A 127 9.39 6.84 -2.35
C ALA A 127 8.33 6.68 -3.45
N ILE A 128 8.73 6.77 -4.73
CA ILE A 128 7.80 6.54 -5.86
C ILE A 128 7.28 5.11 -5.92
N ASP A 129 8.14 4.10 -5.70
CA ASP A 129 7.71 2.70 -5.68
C ASP A 129 6.72 2.42 -4.55
N GLN A 130 6.93 3.04 -3.40
CA GLN A 130 6.02 2.96 -2.28
C GLN A 130 4.69 3.65 -2.57
N ASP A 131 4.69 4.84 -3.18
CA ASP A 131 3.48 5.52 -3.62
C ASP A 131 2.65 4.65 -4.57
N VAL A 132 3.29 3.96 -5.50
CA VAL A 132 2.61 3.03 -6.40
C VAL A 132 2.01 1.85 -5.63
N LEU A 133 2.75 1.26 -4.69
CA LEU A 133 2.24 0.18 -3.85
C LEU A 133 1.00 0.61 -3.05
N LEU A 134 1.05 1.79 -2.42
CA LEU A 134 -0.07 2.34 -1.66
C LEU A 134 -1.26 2.69 -2.56
N SER A 135 -1.01 3.23 -3.76
CA SER A 135 -2.05 3.50 -4.76
C SER A 135 -2.77 2.22 -5.21
N ILE A 136 -2.03 1.11 -5.41
CA ILE A 136 -2.62 -0.19 -5.73
C ILE A 136 -3.43 -0.72 -4.55
N LEU A 137 -2.88 -0.66 -3.32
CA LEU A 137 -3.61 -1.08 -2.12
C LEU A 137 -4.91 -0.30 -1.93
N LYS A 138 -4.88 1.02 -2.11
CA LYS A 138 -6.07 1.87 -2.06
C LYS A 138 -7.10 1.46 -3.12
N GLY A 139 -6.65 1.18 -4.35
CA GLY A 139 -7.52 0.76 -5.44
C GLY A 139 -8.19 -0.59 -5.20
N ILE A 140 -7.45 -1.61 -4.77
CA ILE A 140 -8.02 -2.94 -4.51
C ILE A 140 -9.03 -2.95 -3.36
N PHE A 141 -8.84 -2.10 -2.36
CA PHE A 141 -9.82 -1.92 -1.28
C PHE A 141 -10.97 -0.96 -1.61
N SER A 142 -10.94 -0.35 -2.79
CA SER A 142 -12.01 0.49 -3.34
C SER A 142 -12.80 -0.22 -4.45
N MET A 143 -12.55 -1.51 -4.67
CA MET A 143 -13.27 -2.32 -5.66
C MET A 143 -14.78 -2.32 -5.39
N THR A 144 -15.55 -2.27 -6.47
CA THR A 144 -17.01 -2.30 -6.47
C THR A 144 -17.54 -3.60 -7.10
N GLY A 145 -18.82 -3.90 -6.89
CA GLY A 145 -19.45 -5.13 -7.39
C GLY A 145 -19.51 -6.23 -6.33
N ALA A 146 -20.61 -6.97 -6.29
CA ALA A 146 -20.95 -7.89 -5.20
C ALA A 146 -19.85 -8.92 -4.86
N ASN A 147 -19.21 -9.49 -5.87
CA ASN A 147 -18.15 -10.49 -5.67
C ASN A 147 -16.83 -9.86 -5.20
N ASN A 148 -16.52 -8.66 -5.70
CA ASN A 148 -15.34 -7.90 -5.24
C ASN A 148 -15.52 -7.43 -3.80
N LEU A 149 -16.74 -7.07 -3.39
CA LEU A 149 -17.06 -6.69 -2.01
C LEU A 149 -16.86 -7.84 -1.02
N ASN A 150 -16.91 -9.11 -1.44
CA ASN A 150 -16.53 -10.23 -0.59
C ASN A 150 -15.07 -10.14 -0.16
N PHE A 151 -14.17 -9.72 -1.06
CA PHE A 151 -12.78 -9.44 -0.70
C PHE A 151 -12.68 -8.17 0.15
N VAL A 152 -13.23 -7.05 -0.31
CA VAL A 152 -13.09 -5.76 0.37
C VAL A 152 -13.58 -5.84 1.82
N ASN A 153 -14.79 -6.37 2.03
CA ASN A 153 -15.38 -6.50 3.37
C ASN A 153 -14.73 -7.61 4.20
N GLY A 154 -14.42 -8.75 3.57
CA GLY A 154 -13.76 -9.87 4.24
C GLY A 154 -12.33 -9.55 4.70
N HIS A 155 -11.62 -8.69 3.98
CA HIS A 155 -10.23 -8.32 4.25
C HIS A 155 -10.06 -6.95 4.92
N THR A 156 -11.16 -6.26 5.26
CA THR A 156 -11.15 -5.02 6.04
C THR A 156 -11.66 -5.29 7.44
N TYR A 157 -10.85 -4.99 8.43
CA TYR A 157 -11.25 -5.00 9.84
C TYR A 157 -11.28 -3.55 10.35
N ASP A 158 -12.48 -3.01 10.45
CA ASP A 158 -12.72 -1.63 10.90
C ASP A 158 -13.11 -1.63 12.37
N VAL A 159 -12.31 -0.97 13.20
CA VAL A 159 -12.56 -0.81 14.63
C VAL A 159 -13.01 0.59 15.00
N THR A 160 -13.03 1.55 14.07
CA THR A 160 -13.32 2.97 14.35
C THR A 160 -14.69 3.20 14.97
N GLY A 161 -15.67 2.36 14.63
CA GLY A 161 -17.04 2.43 15.16
C GLY A 161 -17.27 1.65 16.45
N LEU A 162 -16.24 0.96 16.99
CA LEU A 162 -16.38 0.23 18.24
C LEU A 162 -16.39 1.19 19.42
N SER A 163 -17.31 0.96 20.35
CA SER A 163 -17.44 1.75 21.59
C SER A 163 -16.93 0.96 22.82
N GLY A 164 -16.67 1.69 23.90
CA GLY A 164 -16.20 1.12 25.15
C GLY A 164 -14.70 0.75 25.15
N ASN A 165 -14.26 0.16 26.24
CA ASN A 165 -12.89 -0.21 26.47
C ASN A 165 -12.72 -1.74 26.56
N ASP A 166 -11.52 -2.21 26.30
CA ASP A 166 -11.14 -3.60 26.56
C ASP A 166 -11.00 -3.90 28.06
N SER A 167 -10.64 -5.13 28.42
CA SER A 167 -10.45 -5.55 29.81
C SER A 167 -9.28 -4.86 30.52
N GLN A 168 -8.38 -4.21 29.78
CA GLN A 168 -7.26 -3.43 30.28
C GLN A 168 -7.55 -1.92 30.33
N GLY A 169 -8.72 -1.48 29.90
CA GLY A 169 -9.13 -0.06 29.87
C GLY A 169 -8.77 0.69 28.59
N ASN A 170 -8.23 0.02 27.57
CA ASN A 170 -7.88 0.66 26.30
C ASN A 170 -9.12 0.81 25.41
N PRO A 171 -9.26 1.93 24.66
CA PRO A 171 -10.39 2.14 23.76
C PRO A 171 -10.46 1.08 22.66
N ASN A 172 -11.64 0.52 22.43
CA ASN A 172 -11.85 -0.52 21.41
C ASN A 172 -11.73 0.00 19.97
N ASN A 173 -11.84 1.31 19.76
CA ASN A 173 -11.72 1.97 18.45
C ASN A 173 -10.26 2.25 18.03
N MET A 174 -9.30 1.94 18.88
CA MET A 174 -7.87 1.98 18.60
C MET A 174 -7.31 0.58 18.35
N VAL A 175 -6.08 0.52 17.86
CA VAL A 175 -5.39 -0.76 17.67
C VAL A 175 -4.99 -1.33 19.04
N GLY A 176 -5.39 -2.55 19.32
CA GLY A 176 -5.15 -3.24 20.58
C GLY A 176 -4.56 -4.65 20.42
N PRO A 177 -4.40 -5.40 21.54
CA PRO A 177 -3.75 -6.71 21.54
C PRO A 177 -4.39 -7.76 20.63
N THR A 178 -5.70 -7.68 20.40
CA THR A 178 -6.47 -8.66 19.64
C THR A 178 -6.71 -8.25 18.19
N THR A 179 -6.53 -6.97 17.85
CA THR A 179 -6.91 -6.36 16.57
C THR A 179 -6.25 -7.06 15.37
N LEU A 180 -4.94 -7.25 15.40
CA LEU A 180 -4.20 -7.93 14.34
C LEU A 180 -4.69 -9.36 14.11
N ASN A 181 -4.86 -10.12 15.18
CA ASN A 181 -5.27 -11.52 15.09
C ASN A 181 -6.70 -11.67 14.55
N LYS A 182 -7.61 -10.78 14.95
CA LYS A 182 -8.98 -10.74 14.43
C LYS A 182 -9.00 -10.37 12.95
N ALA A 183 -8.24 -9.33 12.55
CA ALA A 183 -8.14 -8.91 11.16
C ALA A 183 -7.63 -10.03 10.24
N ILE A 184 -6.56 -10.70 10.63
CA ILE A 184 -5.98 -11.81 9.86
C ILE A 184 -6.92 -13.02 9.85
N GLN A 185 -7.57 -13.32 10.96
CA GLN A 185 -8.53 -14.43 11.03
C GLN A 185 -9.73 -14.17 10.13
N GLN A 186 -10.24 -12.94 10.09
CA GLN A 186 -11.34 -12.55 9.20
C GLN A 186 -10.92 -12.67 7.73
N ALA A 187 -9.71 -12.21 7.36
CA ALA A 187 -9.21 -12.20 6.00
C ALA A 187 -8.92 -13.61 5.45
N ALA A 188 -8.23 -14.44 6.22
CA ALA A 188 -7.65 -15.70 5.69
C ALA A 188 -8.05 -16.96 6.49
N GLY A 189 -8.76 -16.84 7.60
CA GLY A 189 -9.19 -17.96 8.41
C GLY A 189 -8.01 -18.85 8.85
N GLN A 190 -8.00 -20.11 8.39
CA GLN A 190 -6.93 -21.06 8.70
C GLN A 190 -5.55 -20.68 8.12
N ASN A 191 -5.51 -19.85 7.07
CA ASN A 191 -4.28 -19.45 6.37
C ASN A 191 -3.56 -18.27 7.04
N LYS A 192 -3.91 -17.91 8.29
CA LYS A 192 -3.35 -16.75 9.01
C LYS A 192 -1.82 -16.75 9.14
N GLY A 193 -1.17 -17.92 9.05
CA GLY A 193 0.30 -18.03 9.10
C GLY A 193 1.03 -17.42 7.89
N LYS A 194 0.33 -17.11 6.80
CA LYS A 194 0.93 -16.51 5.61
C LYS A 194 1.30 -15.03 5.81
N PHE A 195 0.67 -14.32 6.73
CA PHE A 195 0.94 -12.89 6.95
C PHE A 195 2.26 -12.69 7.68
N THR A 196 3.11 -11.83 7.14
CA THR A 196 4.51 -11.68 7.57
C THR A 196 4.91 -10.25 7.93
N ILE A 197 4.25 -9.24 7.35
CA ILE A 197 4.61 -7.84 7.51
C ILE A 197 3.37 -6.96 7.66
N ALA A 198 3.49 -5.90 8.46
CA ALA A 198 2.49 -4.84 8.58
C ALA A 198 3.13 -3.49 8.23
N ILE A 199 2.37 -2.63 7.56
CA ILE A 199 2.73 -1.25 7.24
C ILE A 199 1.71 -0.36 7.92
N MET A 200 2.16 0.56 8.77
CA MET A 200 1.29 1.41 9.57
C MET A 200 1.82 2.84 9.70
N HIS A 201 0.91 3.76 10.02
CA HIS A 201 1.24 5.14 10.32
C HIS A 201 1.96 5.25 11.67
N SER A 202 2.78 6.28 11.87
CA SER A 202 3.52 6.51 13.12
C SER A 202 2.61 6.66 14.34
N GLU A 203 1.42 7.24 14.20
CA GLU A 203 0.44 7.38 15.28
C GLU A 203 -0.01 6.01 15.82
N VAL A 204 -0.36 5.09 14.91
CA VAL A 204 -0.73 3.71 15.27
C VAL A 204 0.45 2.99 15.94
N ALA A 205 1.67 3.20 15.43
CA ALA A 205 2.87 2.61 16.02
C ALA A 205 3.11 3.13 17.43
N THR A 206 2.95 4.45 17.67
CA THR A 206 3.08 5.06 19.00
C THR A 206 2.07 4.49 19.99
N ASN A 207 0.81 4.29 19.56
CA ASN A 207 -0.19 3.64 20.41
C ASN A 207 0.23 2.20 20.79
N LEU A 208 0.72 1.42 19.82
CA LEU A 208 1.21 0.06 20.07
C LEU A 208 2.45 0.03 20.97
N GLU A 209 3.33 1.03 20.88
CA GLU A 209 4.49 1.19 21.77
C GLU A 209 4.05 1.48 23.21
N ASN A 210 3.10 2.40 23.39
CA ASN A 210 2.53 2.73 24.70
C ASN A 210 1.87 1.50 25.36
N LEU A 211 1.29 0.61 24.54
CA LEU A 211 0.72 -0.65 24.98
C LEU A 211 1.76 -1.78 25.17
N ASN A 212 3.04 -1.53 24.91
CA ASN A 212 4.13 -2.52 24.91
C ASN A 212 3.88 -3.72 23.97
N LEU A 213 3.13 -3.51 22.89
CA LEU A 213 2.81 -4.54 21.89
C LEU A 213 3.82 -4.55 20.74
N LEU A 214 4.52 -3.44 20.51
CA LEU A 214 5.60 -3.34 19.56
C LEU A 214 6.92 -3.70 20.24
N LYS A 215 7.67 -4.63 19.64
CA LYS A 215 8.98 -5.05 20.13
C LYS A 215 10.03 -4.72 19.09
N TYR A 216 10.98 -3.87 19.45
CA TYR A 216 12.13 -3.59 18.59
C TYR A 216 13.12 -4.74 18.63
N LEU A 217 13.70 -5.08 17.49
CA LEU A 217 14.77 -6.05 17.42
C LEU A 217 16.02 -5.43 18.01
N THR A 218 16.66 -6.12 18.94
CA THR A 218 17.90 -5.68 19.57
C THR A 218 19.11 -6.32 18.89
N TYR A 219 20.13 -5.51 18.61
CA TYR A 219 21.42 -5.99 18.18
C TYR A 219 22.42 -5.81 19.33
N THR A 220 23.17 -6.87 19.62
CA THR A 220 24.25 -6.80 20.60
C THR A 220 25.56 -6.53 19.87
N ASP A 221 26.17 -5.38 20.16
CA ASP A 221 27.48 -4.99 19.64
C ASP A 221 28.57 -5.94 20.14
N SER A 222 29.72 -5.96 19.46
CA SER A 222 30.93 -6.71 19.87
C SER A 222 31.40 -6.38 21.29
N ASN A 223 31.00 -5.25 21.85
CA ASN A 223 31.27 -4.81 23.22
C ASN A 223 30.18 -5.22 24.24
N GLY A 224 29.20 -6.03 23.84
CA GLY A 224 28.10 -6.48 24.71
C GLY A 224 27.00 -5.44 24.94
N ILE A 225 27.02 -4.30 24.24
CA ILE A 225 26.01 -3.26 24.33
C ILE A 225 24.82 -3.61 23.42
N GLN A 226 23.63 -3.71 23.98
CA GLN A 226 22.38 -3.86 23.23
C GLN A 226 21.94 -2.51 22.66
N ARG A 227 21.65 -2.50 21.37
CA ARG A 227 21.06 -1.35 20.68
C ARG A 227 19.79 -1.79 19.95
N ASP A 228 18.75 -0.98 20.05
CA ASP A 228 17.51 -1.22 19.32
C ASP A 228 17.73 -0.92 17.84
N LEU A 229 17.26 -1.81 17.00
CA LEU A 229 17.18 -1.60 15.55
C LEU A 229 15.91 -0.80 15.22
N SER A 230 15.92 -0.09 14.12
CA SER A 230 14.75 0.65 13.61
C SER A 230 13.61 -0.26 13.12
N LEU A 231 13.78 -1.59 13.19
CA LEU A 231 12.81 -2.58 12.78
C LEU A 231 12.08 -3.13 14.01
N ALA A 232 10.77 -2.93 14.04
CA ALA A 232 9.89 -3.44 15.07
C ALA A 232 9.16 -4.71 14.64
N THR A 233 8.65 -5.45 15.61
CA THR A 233 7.78 -6.61 15.37
C THR A 233 6.49 -6.50 16.18
N TRP A 234 5.36 -6.80 15.54
CA TRP A 234 4.04 -6.88 16.13
C TRP A 234 3.49 -8.30 16.01
N ASN A 235 3.32 -8.99 17.13
CA ASN A 235 2.93 -10.41 17.15
C ASN A 235 3.77 -11.30 16.22
N GLY A 236 5.10 -11.07 16.18
CA GLY A 236 6.02 -11.84 15.35
C GLY A 236 6.01 -11.49 13.85
N ARG A 237 5.38 -10.40 13.46
CA ARG A 237 5.40 -9.86 12.10
C ARG A 237 6.21 -8.58 12.07
N SER A 238 7.05 -8.43 11.04
CA SER A 238 7.83 -7.20 10.85
C SER A 238 6.90 -6.01 10.64
N VAL A 239 7.27 -4.85 11.18
CA VAL A 239 6.50 -3.61 11.04
C VAL A 239 7.33 -2.58 10.31
N ILE A 240 6.75 -1.98 9.29
CA ILE A 240 7.26 -0.77 8.62
C ILE A 240 6.40 0.40 9.07
N ILE A 241 7.03 1.42 9.62
CA ILE A 241 6.37 2.67 10.01
C ILE A 241 6.52 3.67 8.87
N ASP A 242 5.41 4.27 8.47
CA ASP A 242 5.37 5.14 7.32
C ASP A 242 4.23 6.17 7.39
N ASP A 243 4.60 7.45 7.41
CA ASP A 243 3.64 8.56 7.52
C ASP A 243 2.90 8.86 6.21
N SER A 244 3.29 8.22 5.09
CA SER A 244 2.54 8.30 3.84
C SER A 244 1.33 7.36 3.78
N MET A 245 1.08 6.59 4.85
CA MET A 245 -0.10 5.73 4.97
C MET A 245 -1.40 6.55 4.91
N PRO A 246 -2.45 6.01 4.26
CA PRO A 246 -3.72 6.73 4.13
C PRO A 246 -4.35 7.05 5.50
N VAL A 247 -4.62 8.34 5.70
CA VAL A 247 -5.41 8.86 6.82
C VAL A 247 -6.67 9.47 6.24
N THR A 248 -7.82 9.18 6.82
CA THR A 248 -9.11 9.73 6.42
C THR A 248 -9.69 10.51 7.59
N GLU A 249 -9.86 11.81 7.41
CA GLU A 249 -10.57 12.64 8.39
C GLU A 249 -12.07 12.38 8.28
N VAL A 250 -12.69 12.07 9.39
CA VAL A 250 -14.13 11.85 9.53
C VAL A 250 -14.70 12.97 10.38
N ASP A 251 -15.57 13.75 9.77
CA ASP A 251 -16.20 14.88 10.44
C ASP A 251 -17.16 14.43 11.55
N ALA A 252 -17.37 15.29 12.54
CA ALA A 252 -18.35 15.08 13.57
C ALA A 252 -19.77 14.99 12.97
N VAL A 253 -20.58 14.09 13.50
CA VAL A 253 -21.96 13.91 13.06
C VAL A 253 -22.89 14.61 14.05
N TYR A 254 -23.71 15.49 13.52
CA TYR A 254 -24.73 16.21 14.29
C TYR A 254 -26.13 15.79 13.83
N THR A 255 -27.00 15.50 14.78
CA THR A 255 -28.40 15.20 14.51
C THR A 255 -29.26 16.23 15.19
N LYS A 256 -30.38 16.59 14.55
CA LYS A 256 -31.37 17.50 15.17
C LYS A 256 -31.88 16.87 16.45
N THR A 257 -31.90 17.64 17.56
CA THR A 257 -32.36 17.11 18.84
C THR A 257 -33.83 16.73 18.78
N SER A 258 -34.20 15.70 19.52
CA SER A 258 -35.61 15.31 19.77
C SER A 258 -36.08 15.71 21.18
N ASP A 259 -35.23 16.40 21.92
CA ASP A 259 -35.56 16.86 23.29
C ASP A 259 -36.68 17.89 23.26
N VAL A 260 -37.49 17.87 24.29
CA VAL A 260 -38.59 18.84 24.53
C VAL A 260 -38.30 19.77 25.72
N ALA A 261 -37.17 19.56 26.39
CA ALA A 261 -36.66 20.37 27.50
C ALA A 261 -35.15 20.37 27.49
N ILE A 262 -34.50 21.44 27.96
CA ILE A 262 -33.05 21.54 28.03
C ILE A 262 -32.52 20.53 29.05
N ASP A 263 -31.61 19.68 28.59
CA ASP A 263 -30.83 18.77 29.43
C ASP A 263 -29.44 19.40 29.69
N SER A 264 -29.20 19.76 30.93
CA SER A 264 -27.96 20.42 31.36
C SER A 264 -26.69 19.53 31.22
N THR A 265 -26.89 18.26 30.95
CA THR A 265 -25.74 17.33 30.71
C THR A 265 -25.34 17.26 29.24
N LYS A 266 -26.13 17.85 28.34
CA LYS A 266 -25.91 17.86 26.90
C LYS A 266 -25.35 19.21 26.42
N THR A 267 -24.58 19.16 25.35
CA THR A 267 -24.19 20.36 24.59
C THR A 267 -25.04 20.45 23.34
N TYR A 268 -25.71 21.57 23.18
CA TYR A 268 -26.54 21.87 22.02
C TYR A 268 -25.78 22.73 21.03
N TYR A 269 -26.08 22.57 19.74
CA TYR A 269 -25.42 23.27 18.64
C TYR A 269 -26.46 23.93 17.74
N THR A 270 -26.15 25.15 17.27
CA THR A 270 -26.85 25.78 16.16
C THR A 270 -26.14 25.50 14.85
N LYS A 271 -26.90 25.41 13.75
CA LYS A 271 -26.39 25.16 12.42
C LYS A 271 -26.52 26.41 11.55
N GLU A 272 -25.41 26.90 11.02
CA GLU A 272 -25.38 27.94 9.99
C GLU A 272 -24.61 27.44 8.77
N GLY A 273 -25.33 27.20 7.66
CA GLY A 273 -24.78 26.54 6.49
C GLY A 273 -24.31 25.12 6.81
N ASN A 274 -23.00 24.88 6.73
CA ASN A 274 -22.35 23.60 7.09
C ASN A 274 -21.61 23.64 8.44
N THR A 275 -21.69 24.77 9.15
CA THR A 275 -20.97 24.96 10.41
C THR A 275 -21.92 24.75 11.59
N TYR A 276 -21.43 24.04 12.61
CA TYR A 276 -22.13 23.81 13.87
C TYR A 276 -21.39 24.57 14.97
N THR A 277 -22.12 25.41 15.72
CA THR A 277 -21.57 26.22 16.80
C THR A 277 -22.26 25.84 18.12
N ALA A 278 -21.46 25.56 19.14
CA ALA A 278 -21.99 25.24 20.47
C ALA A 278 -22.73 26.44 21.08
N VAL A 279 -23.86 26.17 21.72
CA VAL A 279 -24.70 27.14 22.38
C VAL A 279 -24.36 27.14 23.87
N GLU A 280 -23.81 28.25 24.38
CA GLU A 280 -23.43 28.35 25.80
C GLU A 280 -24.64 28.40 26.75
N THR A 281 -25.75 29.04 26.31
CA THR A 281 -26.98 29.20 27.09
C THR A 281 -28.17 28.79 26.23
N PRO A 282 -28.49 27.48 26.16
CA PRO A 282 -29.63 27.00 25.39
C PRO A 282 -30.96 27.53 25.93
N ASP A 283 -31.89 27.94 25.03
CA ASP A 283 -33.24 28.35 25.35
C ASP A 283 -34.25 27.24 25.04
N VAL A 284 -35.25 27.05 25.92
CA VAL A 284 -36.28 26.04 25.75
C VAL A 284 -37.17 26.35 24.54
N ASP A 285 -37.38 27.63 24.24
CA ASP A 285 -38.23 28.06 23.11
C ASP A 285 -37.60 27.72 21.76
N ASP A 286 -36.25 27.66 21.71
CA ASP A 286 -35.45 27.35 20.49
C ASP A 286 -34.99 25.88 20.41
N ILE A 287 -35.39 25.04 21.38
CA ILE A 287 -34.85 23.67 21.50
C ILE A 287 -35.04 22.85 20.23
N GLY A 288 -36.15 23.06 19.50
CA GLY A 288 -36.46 22.39 18.26
C GLY A 288 -35.50 22.71 17.10
N ASP A 289 -34.68 23.74 17.22
CA ASP A 289 -33.70 24.16 16.19
C ASP A 289 -32.26 23.76 16.53
N TYR A 290 -32.07 23.16 17.69
CA TYR A 290 -30.77 22.69 18.11
C TYR A 290 -30.40 21.33 17.53
N TYR A 291 -29.11 21.07 17.51
CA TYR A 291 -28.48 19.82 17.10
C TYR A 291 -27.64 19.27 18.26
N GLU A 292 -27.54 17.97 18.32
CA GLU A 292 -26.67 17.26 19.25
C GLU A 292 -25.56 16.56 18.46
N MET A 293 -24.34 16.60 18.98
CA MET A 293 -23.23 15.83 18.39
C MET A 293 -23.41 14.35 18.76
N THR A 294 -23.68 13.53 17.76
CA THR A 294 -23.88 12.08 17.93
C THR A 294 -22.61 11.27 17.70
N ALA A 295 -21.64 11.83 16.99
CA ALA A 295 -20.31 11.26 16.85
C ALA A 295 -19.28 12.38 16.76
N GLU A 296 -18.18 12.23 17.48
CA GLU A 296 -17.04 13.15 17.43
C GLU A 296 -16.26 12.99 16.11
N ALA A 297 -15.63 14.06 15.65
CA ALA A 297 -14.66 13.99 14.56
C ALA A 297 -13.45 13.14 14.98
N TYR A 298 -12.90 12.39 14.04
CA TYR A 298 -11.72 11.61 14.27
C TYR A 298 -10.92 11.36 12.99
N SER A 299 -9.64 11.07 13.15
CA SER A 299 -8.79 10.62 12.06
C SER A 299 -8.79 9.08 12.02
N ALA A 300 -9.15 8.51 10.88
CA ALA A 300 -9.12 7.07 10.64
C ALA A 300 -7.81 6.70 9.95
N TYR A 301 -6.95 5.96 10.66
CA TYR A 301 -5.66 5.49 10.18
C TYR A 301 -5.80 4.11 9.54
N THR A 302 -5.18 3.94 8.39
CA THR A 302 -5.16 2.67 7.67
C THR A 302 -3.86 1.93 7.92
N THR A 303 -3.94 0.66 8.33
CA THR A 303 -2.80 -0.26 8.45
C THR A 303 -2.99 -1.41 7.47
N TYR A 304 -2.00 -1.66 6.61
CA TYR A 304 -2.01 -2.81 5.72
C TYR A 304 -1.17 -3.96 6.29
N VAL A 305 -1.71 -5.16 6.21
CA VAL A 305 -1.02 -6.39 6.61
C VAL A 305 -0.85 -7.26 5.39
N LEU A 306 0.39 -7.56 5.04
CA LEU A 306 0.75 -8.31 3.84
C LEU A 306 1.38 -9.64 4.22
N GLY A 307 1.21 -10.62 3.36
CA GLY A 307 1.76 -11.95 3.57
C GLY A 307 2.62 -12.44 2.43
N ASP A 308 3.09 -13.68 2.54
CA ASP A 308 3.93 -14.33 1.53
C ASP A 308 3.21 -14.37 0.16
N GLY A 309 3.84 -13.76 -0.85
CA GLY A 309 3.31 -13.68 -2.20
C GLY A 309 2.12 -12.72 -2.34
N ALA A 310 1.99 -11.70 -1.48
CA ALA A 310 0.93 -10.68 -1.61
C ALA A 310 1.00 -9.96 -2.96
N PHE A 311 2.20 -9.70 -3.46
CA PHE A 311 2.45 -9.06 -4.75
C PHE A 311 3.51 -9.79 -5.57
N ASP A 312 3.25 -9.93 -6.86
CA ASP A 312 4.27 -10.22 -7.85
C ASP A 312 4.98 -8.92 -8.20
N TYR A 313 6.30 -8.86 -8.00
CA TYR A 313 7.13 -7.69 -8.29
C TYR A 313 8.23 -8.07 -9.29
N GLU A 314 8.30 -7.33 -10.40
CA GLU A 314 9.37 -7.50 -11.39
C GLU A 314 9.85 -6.13 -11.90
N ASP A 315 11.16 -5.96 -11.88
CA ASP A 315 11.81 -4.86 -12.59
C ASP A 315 12.08 -5.30 -14.04
N ILE A 316 11.35 -4.69 -14.96
CA ILE A 316 11.44 -5.01 -16.39
C ILE A 316 12.61 -4.27 -17.04
N GLY A 317 13.08 -3.19 -16.41
CA GLY A 317 14.08 -2.29 -16.93
C GLY A 317 13.61 -1.40 -18.07
N ALA A 318 14.30 -0.30 -18.28
CA ALA A 318 14.13 0.58 -19.42
C ALA A 318 15.27 0.35 -20.43
N LYS A 319 15.05 0.61 -21.73
CA LYS A 319 16.09 0.48 -22.75
C LYS A 319 17.33 1.33 -22.47
N VAL A 320 17.11 2.55 -21.95
CA VAL A 320 18.16 3.47 -21.48
C VAL A 320 17.72 3.97 -20.11
N PRO A 321 18.08 3.28 -19.02
CA PRO A 321 17.62 3.62 -17.68
C PRO A 321 18.19 4.95 -17.19
N TYR A 322 19.46 5.22 -17.51
CA TYR A 322 20.16 6.42 -17.10
C TYR A 322 20.84 7.07 -18.31
N GLU A 323 20.67 8.37 -18.44
CA GLU A 323 21.25 9.15 -19.54
C GLU A 323 21.56 10.55 -19.04
N MET A 324 22.69 11.10 -19.46
CA MET A 324 23.08 12.45 -19.14
C MET A 324 23.24 13.28 -20.42
N ASN A 325 22.70 14.49 -20.38
CA ASN A 325 22.84 15.45 -21.47
C ASN A 325 23.44 16.75 -20.94
N ARG A 326 24.42 17.29 -21.68
CA ARG A 326 25.03 18.57 -21.39
C ARG A 326 24.59 19.62 -22.40
N ASP A 327 24.05 20.73 -21.91
CA ASP A 327 23.77 21.92 -22.71
C ASP A 327 24.70 23.07 -22.28
N PRO A 328 25.76 23.38 -23.07
CA PRO A 328 26.69 24.44 -22.73
C PRO A 328 26.14 25.85 -22.96
N LYS A 329 24.99 25.98 -23.62
CA LYS A 329 24.39 27.26 -23.97
C LYS A 329 23.41 27.77 -22.93
N THR A 330 22.60 26.91 -22.36
CA THR A 330 21.54 27.27 -21.42
C THR A 330 22.18 27.56 -20.05
N ASN A 331 21.79 28.67 -19.43
CA ASN A 331 22.26 29.08 -18.08
C ASN A 331 23.79 29.13 -17.87
N GLY A 332 24.59 29.27 -18.94
CA GLY A 332 26.06 29.27 -18.86
C GLY A 332 26.70 27.88 -18.83
N GLY A 333 25.91 26.84 -19.00
CA GLY A 333 26.24 25.41 -18.93
C GLY A 333 25.36 24.72 -17.89
N GLU A 334 24.70 23.66 -18.33
CA GLU A 334 23.93 22.78 -17.43
C GLU A 334 24.06 21.32 -17.83
N ASP A 335 24.08 20.46 -16.82
CA ASP A 335 24.04 19.02 -16.98
C ASP A 335 22.69 18.48 -16.48
N THR A 336 22.01 17.66 -17.32
CA THR A 336 20.73 17.06 -16.98
C THR A 336 20.85 15.54 -16.94
N LEU A 337 20.56 14.96 -15.78
CA LEU A 337 20.47 13.52 -15.57
C LEU A 337 19.03 13.07 -15.79
N TYR A 338 18.80 12.20 -16.76
CA TYR A 338 17.53 11.54 -17.02
C TYR A 338 17.53 10.15 -16.44
N THR A 339 16.49 9.81 -15.69
CA THR A 339 16.31 8.46 -15.16
C THR A 339 14.94 7.91 -15.57
N ARG A 340 14.91 6.64 -15.93
CA ARG A 340 13.70 5.94 -16.40
C ARG A 340 13.66 4.55 -15.81
N GLN A 341 12.49 4.14 -15.32
CA GLN A 341 12.27 2.77 -14.87
C GLN A 341 10.95 2.22 -15.38
N ARG A 342 10.90 0.90 -15.56
CA ARG A 342 9.69 0.16 -15.91
C ARG A 342 9.59 -1.03 -14.97
N LYS A 343 8.47 -1.12 -14.27
CA LYS A 343 8.23 -2.14 -13.26
C LYS A 343 6.83 -2.72 -13.40
N CYS A 344 6.65 -3.91 -12.89
CA CYS A 344 5.35 -4.53 -12.72
C CYS A 344 5.15 -4.85 -11.24
N LEU A 345 4.01 -4.44 -10.71
CA LEU A 345 3.58 -4.73 -9.35
C LEU A 345 2.13 -5.18 -9.42
N SER A 346 1.86 -6.45 -9.15
CA SER A 346 0.56 -7.05 -9.36
C SER A 346 0.11 -7.81 -8.11
N PRO A 347 -1.06 -7.48 -7.51
CA PRO A 347 -1.56 -8.16 -6.32
C PRO A 347 -1.99 -9.59 -6.65
N MET A 348 -1.76 -10.53 -5.73
CA MET A 348 -2.18 -11.92 -5.91
C MET A 348 -3.70 -12.04 -5.99
N GLY A 349 -4.21 -12.79 -6.96
CA GLY A 349 -5.64 -13.10 -7.09
C GLY A 349 -6.53 -11.93 -7.50
N ILE A 350 -5.94 -10.78 -7.85
CA ILE A 350 -6.66 -9.58 -8.31
C ILE A 350 -6.09 -9.18 -9.67
N SER A 351 -6.98 -8.94 -10.63
CA SER A 351 -6.69 -8.56 -12.01
C SER A 351 -6.82 -7.06 -12.19
N PHE A 352 -5.88 -6.45 -12.91
CA PHE A 352 -6.04 -5.08 -13.40
C PHE A 352 -6.76 -5.11 -14.74
N GLU A 353 -7.78 -4.28 -14.89
CA GLU A 353 -8.51 -4.10 -16.14
C GLU A 353 -8.15 -2.74 -16.74
N ILE A 354 -7.84 -2.71 -18.03
CA ILE A 354 -7.42 -1.47 -18.71
C ILE A 354 -8.60 -0.53 -18.82
N PRO A 355 -8.55 0.66 -18.19
CA PRO A 355 -9.61 1.65 -18.36
C PRO A 355 -9.55 2.30 -19.74
N ASN A 356 -10.71 2.71 -20.24
CA ASN A 356 -10.78 3.44 -21.49
C ASN A 356 -9.98 4.75 -21.42
N GLY A 357 -9.17 5.02 -22.45
CA GLY A 357 -8.34 6.22 -22.52
C GLY A 357 -7.04 6.18 -21.73
N MET A 358 -6.69 5.03 -21.11
CA MET A 358 -5.38 4.85 -20.50
C MET A 358 -4.30 4.84 -21.57
N GLY A 359 -3.22 5.62 -21.38
CA GLY A 359 -2.02 5.54 -22.20
C GLY A 359 -1.25 4.23 -21.98
N MET A 360 -0.02 4.15 -22.50
CA MET A 360 0.83 2.96 -22.39
C MET A 360 1.35 2.68 -20.96
N SER A 361 1.12 3.59 -20.02
CA SER A 361 1.50 3.43 -18.62
C SER A 361 0.40 3.95 -17.71
N PRO A 362 -0.09 3.17 -16.75
CA PRO A 362 -1.07 3.64 -15.77
C PRO A 362 -0.45 4.70 -14.85
N THR A 363 -1.25 5.70 -14.49
CA THR A 363 -0.94 6.68 -13.45
C THR A 363 -1.33 6.14 -12.07
N ASN A 364 -0.92 6.82 -11.00
CA ASN A 364 -1.35 6.45 -9.64
C ASN A 364 -2.88 6.54 -9.51
N SER A 365 -3.52 7.54 -10.11
CA SER A 365 -4.99 7.65 -10.12
C SER A 365 -5.70 6.49 -10.86
N HIS A 366 -5.08 5.90 -11.88
CA HIS A 366 -5.61 4.67 -12.49
C HIS A 366 -5.52 3.48 -11.53
N PHE A 367 -4.45 3.39 -10.74
CA PHE A 367 -4.30 2.35 -9.73
C PHE A 367 -5.24 2.54 -8.53
N GLU A 368 -5.50 3.77 -8.10
CA GLU A 368 -6.41 4.09 -6.98
C GLU A 368 -7.88 3.86 -7.31
N ASN A 369 -8.24 3.84 -8.59
CA ASN A 369 -9.63 3.62 -9.00
C ASN A 369 -10.02 2.15 -8.86
N GLY A 370 -10.88 1.84 -7.92
CA GLY A 370 -11.39 0.48 -7.67
C GLY A 370 -12.15 -0.13 -8.85
N GLY A 371 -12.69 0.68 -9.77
CA GLY A 371 -13.34 0.20 -10.98
C GLY A 371 -12.39 -0.47 -11.99
N ASN A 372 -11.07 -0.26 -11.85
CA ASN A 372 -10.04 -0.85 -12.70
C ASN A 372 -9.50 -2.18 -12.13
N TRP A 373 -10.04 -2.65 -11.02
CA TRP A 373 -9.63 -3.87 -10.36
C TRP A 373 -10.80 -4.84 -10.22
N THR A 374 -10.53 -6.12 -10.39
CA THR A 374 -11.51 -7.19 -10.17
C THR A 374 -10.84 -8.43 -9.62
N LEU A 375 -11.56 -9.19 -8.78
CA LEU A 375 -11.10 -10.53 -8.41
C LEU A 375 -10.91 -11.37 -9.68
N VAL A 376 -9.82 -12.10 -9.71
CA VAL A 376 -9.55 -13.03 -10.81
C VAL A 376 -10.70 -14.03 -10.92
N HIS A 377 -11.18 -14.25 -12.13
CA HIS A 377 -12.32 -15.12 -12.42
C HIS A 377 -12.07 -15.94 -13.69
N ASP A 378 -12.86 -16.98 -13.88
CA ASP A 378 -12.86 -17.79 -15.10
C ASP A 378 -13.55 -17.06 -16.27
N ALA A 379 -13.60 -17.71 -17.43
CA ALA A 379 -14.28 -17.20 -18.62
C ALA A 379 -15.81 -17.27 -18.54
N GLY A 380 -16.37 -17.73 -17.43
CA GLY A 380 -17.83 -17.79 -17.22
C GLY A 380 -18.49 -16.43 -17.30
N VAL A 381 -19.78 -16.39 -17.64
CA VAL A 381 -20.57 -15.17 -17.78
C VAL A 381 -21.70 -15.13 -16.76
N GLY A 382 -21.91 -13.98 -16.14
CA GLY A 382 -22.99 -13.79 -15.18
C GLY A 382 -22.88 -14.68 -13.95
N ALA A 383 -23.95 -15.36 -13.59
CA ALA A 383 -24.01 -16.23 -12.40
C ALA A 383 -23.16 -17.50 -12.50
N ALA A 384 -22.75 -17.90 -13.71
CA ALA A 384 -21.87 -19.06 -13.92
C ALA A 384 -20.38 -18.74 -13.73
N ARG A 385 -20.03 -17.47 -13.52
CA ARG A 385 -18.65 -17.02 -13.31
C ARG A 385 -18.13 -17.48 -11.96
N VAL A 386 -17.01 -18.18 -11.95
CA VAL A 386 -16.32 -18.62 -10.75
C VAL A 386 -15.16 -17.65 -10.46
N TYR A 387 -15.10 -17.17 -9.22
CA TYR A 387 -14.06 -16.25 -8.77
C TYR A 387 -13.00 -16.98 -7.97
N PHE A 388 -11.78 -16.46 -8.00
CA PHE A 388 -10.69 -16.91 -7.15
C PHE A 388 -11.05 -16.76 -5.66
N ASP A 389 -10.73 -17.75 -4.83
CA ASP A 389 -11.02 -17.69 -3.41
C ASP A 389 -10.26 -16.54 -2.74
N HIS A 390 -11.02 -15.52 -2.30
CA HIS A 390 -10.44 -14.35 -1.68
C HIS A 390 -9.64 -14.68 -0.41
N LYS A 391 -9.99 -15.74 0.36
CA LYS A 391 -9.27 -16.17 1.56
C LYS A 391 -7.85 -16.67 1.28
N ALA A 392 -7.52 -16.97 0.03
CA ALA A 392 -6.17 -17.31 -0.38
C ALA A 392 -5.27 -16.08 -0.60
N ILE A 393 -5.86 -14.87 -0.69
CA ILE A 393 -5.15 -13.60 -0.91
C ILE A 393 -4.57 -13.10 0.41
N PRO A 394 -3.24 -13.01 0.56
CA PRO A 394 -2.61 -12.64 1.82
C PRO A 394 -2.46 -11.11 1.97
N ILE A 395 -3.55 -10.37 1.82
CA ILE A 395 -3.61 -8.91 1.96
C ILE A 395 -4.78 -8.58 2.87
N ALA A 396 -4.56 -7.81 3.93
CA ALA A 396 -5.60 -7.36 4.84
C ALA A 396 -5.42 -5.88 5.18
N ARG A 397 -6.52 -5.23 5.57
CA ARG A 397 -6.56 -3.83 5.98
C ARG A 397 -7.21 -3.71 7.35
N ILE A 398 -6.61 -2.91 8.22
CA ILE A 398 -7.17 -2.50 9.50
C ILE A 398 -7.42 -0.99 9.44
N ILE A 399 -8.57 -0.53 9.92
CA ILE A 399 -8.89 0.88 10.06
C ILE A 399 -9.15 1.14 11.54
N SER A 400 -8.46 2.14 12.11
CA SER A 400 -8.50 2.47 13.54
C SER A 400 -8.40 3.97 13.76
N ARG A 401 -8.68 4.43 14.98
CA ARG A 401 -8.50 5.84 15.38
C ARG A 401 -7.08 6.16 15.92
N GLY A 402 -6.13 5.29 15.65
CA GLY A 402 -4.76 5.42 16.13
C GLY A 402 -4.29 4.23 16.95
#